data_4e50b49567763be422800dec0cb96458
#
_entry.id   4e50b49567763be422800dec0cb96458
#
_cell.length_a   1.000
_cell.length_b   1.000
_cell.length_c   1.000
_cell.angle_alpha   90.00
_cell.angle_beta   90.00
_cell.angle_gamma   90.00
#
_symmetry.space_group_name_H-M   'P 1'
#
loop_
_entity.id
_entity.type
_entity.pdbx_description
1 polymer ?
#
loop_
_entity_poly.entity_id
_entity_poly.type
_entity_poly.pdbx_seq_one_letter_code
_entity_poly.pdbx_strand_id
1 'polypeptide(L)'
;MSKKYQLDGTVIKNEWVTKAYFKMTLAFDTMPEIKPGQFAELRIDQTPTVFLRRPISLHDVREDKKELDLLIQKVGDGTAWLSERKEGDKVNVIFPLGNGFNTELAEDKPVLLVGGGVGIAPLLHLGRVLASKGVKVHFLLGFRSNADILPLNAYKEVGEVFITTEDGTEGDKGFVTNHNLWNSANYARIFSCGPTPMMKALAKVAREKNIDCQVSLENKMACGVGACLCCVTQTHEGHKCVCTDGPVFNINELPW
;
A
#
# COMPACT_ATOMS: atom_id res chain seq x y z
N MET A 1 20.48 3.66 1.74
CA MET A 1 19.24 4.41 1.39
C MET A 1 19.11 4.44 -0.13
N SER A 2 17.93 4.14 -0.67
CA SER A 2 17.66 4.31 -2.10
C SER A 2 17.78 5.78 -2.49
N LYS A 3 18.24 6.03 -3.72
CA LYS A 3 18.31 7.39 -4.27
C LYS A 3 16.88 7.92 -4.43
N LYS A 4 16.63 9.13 -3.98
CA LYS A 4 15.33 9.81 -4.06
C LYS A 4 15.35 10.78 -5.23
N TYR A 5 14.24 10.87 -5.93
CA TYR A 5 14.08 11.74 -7.09
C TYR A 5 12.92 12.69 -6.87
N GLN A 6 13.06 13.92 -7.31
CA GLN A 6 11.95 14.86 -7.44
C GLN A 6 11.70 15.06 -8.93
N LEU A 7 10.56 14.61 -9.42
CA LEU A 7 10.18 14.63 -10.82
C LEU A 7 8.77 15.20 -11.00
N ASP A 8 8.50 15.76 -12.16
CA ASP A 8 7.17 16.18 -12.56
C ASP A 8 6.53 15.08 -13.40
N GLY A 9 5.53 14.40 -12.83
CA GLY A 9 4.73 13.41 -13.52
C GLY A 9 3.63 14.08 -14.33
N THR A 10 3.41 13.61 -15.57
CA THR A 10 2.25 14.01 -16.37
C THR A 10 1.09 13.09 -16.06
N VAL A 11 -0.04 13.65 -15.69
CA VAL A 11 -1.29 12.89 -15.55
C VAL A 11 -1.71 12.38 -16.93
N ILE A 12 -1.75 11.07 -17.12
CA ILE A 12 -2.24 10.46 -18.35
C ILE A 12 -3.63 9.85 -18.16
N LYS A 13 -4.03 9.61 -16.90
CA LYS A 13 -5.37 9.16 -16.55
C LYS A 13 -5.67 9.51 -15.11
N ASN A 14 -6.89 9.95 -14.83
CA ASN A 14 -7.40 10.20 -13.49
C ASN A 14 -8.89 9.86 -13.44
N GLU A 15 -9.24 8.73 -12.83
CA GLU A 15 -10.59 8.20 -12.88
C GLU A 15 -11.11 7.77 -11.51
N TRP A 16 -12.36 8.06 -11.23
CA TRP A 16 -13.04 7.55 -10.05
C TRP A 16 -13.31 6.05 -10.20
N VAL A 17 -12.89 5.29 -9.20
CA VAL A 17 -13.13 3.84 -9.13
C VAL A 17 -14.27 3.48 -8.19
N THR A 18 -14.55 4.34 -7.20
CA THR A 18 -15.75 4.34 -6.37
C THR A 18 -16.11 5.79 -6.03
N LYS A 19 -17.14 6.01 -5.21
CA LYS A 19 -17.52 7.38 -4.74
C LYS A 19 -16.41 8.05 -3.90
N ALA A 20 -15.53 7.27 -3.27
CA ALA A 20 -14.52 7.78 -2.34
C ALA A 20 -13.08 7.60 -2.84
N TYR A 21 -12.86 6.80 -3.87
CA TYR A 21 -11.54 6.43 -4.36
C TYR A 21 -11.38 6.73 -5.84
N PHE A 22 -10.21 7.22 -6.20
CA PHE A 22 -9.82 7.43 -7.60
C PHE A 22 -8.44 6.84 -7.86
N LYS A 23 -8.20 6.49 -9.11
CA LYS A 23 -6.91 6.01 -9.59
C LYS A 23 -6.31 7.04 -10.53
N MET A 24 -5.12 7.53 -10.18
CA MET A 24 -4.33 8.45 -10.98
C MET A 24 -3.15 7.70 -11.59
N THR A 25 -2.97 7.84 -12.89
CA THR A 25 -1.78 7.35 -13.61
C THR A 25 -0.90 8.51 -14.00
N LEU A 26 0.36 8.47 -13.57
CA LEU A 26 1.39 9.45 -13.92
C LEU A 26 2.43 8.83 -14.86
N ALA A 27 2.81 9.55 -15.90
CA ALA A 27 3.92 9.21 -16.77
C ALA A 27 5.12 10.13 -16.49
N PHE A 28 6.33 9.57 -16.58
CA PHE A 28 7.59 10.26 -16.30
C PHE A 28 8.57 10.11 -17.47
N ASP A 29 9.49 11.07 -17.64
CA ASP A 29 10.57 10.96 -18.63
C ASP A 29 11.59 9.86 -18.25
N THR A 30 11.78 9.68 -16.93
CA THR A 30 12.66 8.66 -16.34
C THR A 30 11.95 7.97 -15.18
N MET A 31 12.13 6.64 -15.05
CA MET A 31 11.59 5.87 -13.95
C MET A 31 12.74 5.36 -13.08
N PRO A 32 12.80 5.69 -11.79
CA PRO A 32 13.75 5.07 -10.88
C PRO A 32 13.35 3.63 -10.58
N GLU A 33 14.31 2.82 -10.10
CA GLU A 33 14.01 1.51 -9.55
C GLU A 33 13.09 1.66 -8.33
N ILE A 34 11.98 0.94 -8.33
CA ILE A 34 10.94 0.97 -7.29
C ILE A 34 10.80 -0.40 -6.65
N LYS A 35 10.87 -0.44 -5.31
CA LYS A 35 10.60 -1.66 -4.54
C LYS A 35 9.14 -1.66 -4.07
N PRO A 36 8.45 -2.82 -4.10
CA PRO A 36 7.08 -2.92 -3.60
C PRO A 36 6.95 -2.44 -2.15
N GLY A 37 5.91 -1.67 -1.85
CA GLY A 37 5.69 -1.10 -0.52
C GLY A 37 6.30 0.29 -0.29
N GLN A 38 7.09 0.80 -1.22
CA GLN A 38 7.52 2.20 -1.21
C GLN A 38 6.35 3.14 -1.53
N PHE A 39 6.54 4.42 -1.22
CA PHE A 39 5.53 5.47 -1.40
C PHE A 39 6.11 6.70 -2.09
N ALA A 40 5.25 7.64 -2.41
CA ALA A 40 5.57 8.94 -3.00
C ALA A 40 4.97 10.08 -2.18
N GLU A 41 5.62 11.23 -2.20
CA GLU A 41 5.13 12.51 -1.65
C GLU A 41 4.70 13.42 -2.79
N LEU A 42 3.39 13.61 -2.97
CA LEU A 42 2.81 14.43 -4.02
C LEU A 42 2.63 15.87 -3.55
N ARG A 43 3.15 16.83 -4.33
CA ARG A 43 2.95 18.25 -4.05
C ARG A 43 1.54 18.69 -4.45
N ILE A 44 0.94 19.48 -3.59
CA ILE A 44 -0.36 20.11 -3.83
C ILE A 44 -0.07 21.59 -4.12
N ASP A 45 -0.42 22.02 -5.31
CA ASP A 45 -0.12 23.37 -5.75
C ASP A 45 -1.38 24.26 -5.75
N GLN A 46 -1.17 25.58 -5.68
CA GLN A 46 -2.22 26.59 -5.84
C GLN A 46 -3.38 26.49 -4.84
N THR A 47 -3.15 25.91 -3.66
CA THR A 47 -4.13 25.88 -2.59
C THR A 47 -3.60 26.65 -1.38
N PRO A 48 -4.30 27.66 -0.88
CA PRO A 48 -3.81 28.49 0.24
C PRO A 48 -3.83 27.74 1.58
N THR A 49 -4.49 26.59 1.66
CA THR A 49 -4.71 25.84 2.90
C THR A 49 -3.88 24.54 2.99
N VAL A 50 -3.23 24.11 1.91
CA VAL A 50 -2.48 22.87 1.86
C VAL A 50 -0.98 23.12 1.66
N PHE A 51 -0.21 23.05 2.73
CA PHE A 51 1.24 23.33 2.71
C PHE A 51 2.11 22.07 2.56
N LEU A 52 1.60 20.92 3.00
CA LEU A 52 2.36 19.66 3.01
C LEU A 52 2.05 18.82 1.78
N ARG A 53 3.03 18.06 1.33
CA ARG A 53 2.84 16.98 0.36
C ARG A 53 1.92 15.91 0.92
N ARG A 54 1.43 15.02 0.06
CA ARG A 54 0.60 13.88 0.45
C ARG A 54 1.35 12.59 0.21
N PRO A 55 1.61 11.80 1.28
CA PRO A 55 2.19 10.47 1.15
C PRO A 55 1.16 9.52 0.55
N ILE A 56 1.51 8.91 -0.57
CA ILE A 56 0.63 7.97 -1.30
C ILE A 56 1.46 6.74 -1.66
N SER A 57 0.96 5.57 -1.31
CA SER A 57 1.57 4.29 -1.67
C SER A 57 1.62 4.10 -3.19
N LEU A 58 2.72 3.54 -3.69
CA LEU A 58 2.86 3.18 -5.10
C LEU A 58 2.02 1.93 -5.36
N HIS A 59 0.98 2.07 -6.21
CA HIS A 59 -0.04 1.04 -6.41
C HIS A 59 0.38 0.01 -7.45
N ASP A 60 0.75 0.48 -8.64
CA ASP A 60 1.26 -0.37 -9.71
C ASP A 60 2.34 0.39 -10.50
N VAL A 61 3.34 -0.32 -10.99
CA VAL A 61 4.49 0.26 -11.69
C VAL A 61 4.69 -0.45 -13.01
N ARG A 62 4.72 0.31 -14.08
CA ARG A 62 5.02 -0.15 -15.44
C ARG A 62 6.32 0.49 -15.90
N GLU A 63 7.44 -0.16 -15.59
CA GLU A 63 8.78 0.38 -15.85
C GLU A 63 9.05 0.62 -17.35
N ASP A 64 8.58 -0.29 -18.21
CA ASP A 64 8.70 -0.20 -19.68
C ASP A 64 8.02 1.03 -20.26
N LYS A 65 6.90 1.43 -19.68
CA LYS A 65 6.12 2.62 -20.04
C LYS A 65 6.49 3.86 -19.24
N LYS A 66 7.30 3.72 -18.20
CA LYS A 66 7.59 4.77 -17.22
C LYS A 66 6.33 5.35 -16.58
N GLU A 67 5.38 4.48 -16.26
CA GLU A 67 4.08 4.84 -15.70
C GLU A 67 3.95 4.34 -14.27
N LEU A 68 3.27 5.13 -13.46
CA LEU A 68 2.98 4.86 -12.07
C LEU A 68 1.49 5.06 -11.80
N ASP A 69 0.82 4.04 -11.27
CA ASP A 69 -0.54 4.16 -10.77
C ASP A 69 -0.53 4.45 -9.27
N LEU A 70 -1.41 5.34 -8.87
CA LEU A 70 -1.70 5.71 -7.49
C LEU A 70 -3.19 5.48 -7.22
N LEU A 71 -3.52 4.69 -6.20
CA LEU A 71 -4.89 4.50 -5.73
C LEU A 71 -5.10 5.37 -4.50
N ILE A 72 -5.98 6.36 -4.60
CA ILE A 72 -6.08 7.45 -3.64
C ILE A 72 -7.51 7.54 -3.08
N GLN A 73 -7.63 7.61 -1.76
CA GLN A 73 -8.88 7.96 -1.10
C GLN A 73 -9.01 9.47 -0.99
N LYS A 74 -10.14 10.04 -1.43
CA LYS A 74 -10.46 11.44 -1.21
C LYS A 74 -10.93 11.64 0.23
N VAL A 75 -10.07 12.22 1.07
CA VAL A 75 -10.35 12.42 2.51
C VAL A 75 -10.21 13.87 2.98
N GLY A 76 -9.63 14.75 2.18
CA GLY A 76 -9.42 16.16 2.53
C GLY A 76 -8.93 16.97 1.34
N ASP A 77 -8.66 18.27 1.56
CA ASP A 77 -8.37 19.25 0.51
C ASP A 77 -7.24 18.82 -0.45
N GLY A 78 -6.16 18.26 0.07
CA GLY A 78 -5.05 17.81 -0.77
C GLY A 78 -5.43 16.67 -1.71
N THR A 79 -6.16 15.66 -1.23
CA THR A 79 -6.64 14.56 -2.07
C THR A 79 -7.82 14.98 -2.95
N ALA A 80 -8.60 15.99 -2.53
CA ALA A 80 -9.60 16.62 -3.38
C ALA A 80 -8.92 17.31 -4.58
N TRP A 81 -7.89 18.13 -4.34
CA TRP A 81 -7.11 18.76 -5.42
C TRP A 81 -6.54 17.72 -6.39
N LEU A 82 -5.96 16.62 -5.90
CA LEU A 82 -5.46 15.53 -6.76
C LEU A 82 -6.58 14.92 -7.61
N SER A 83 -7.79 14.72 -7.04
CA SER A 83 -8.92 14.12 -7.78
C SER A 83 -9.43 14.99 -8.93
N GLU A 84 -9.10 16.27 -8.96
CA GLU A 84 -9.49 17.24 -9.99
C GLU A 84 -8.46 17.38 -11.11
N ARG A 85 -7.30 16.74 -11.00
CA ARG A 85 -6.27 16.80 -12.04
C ARG A 85 -6.76 16.11 -13.31
N LYS A 86 -6.46 16.74 -14.44
CA LYS A 86 -6.85 16.29 -15.78
C LYS A 86 -5.65 15.74 -16.54
N GLU A 87 -5.93 15.00 -17.58
CA GLU A 87 -4.92 14.56 -18.53
C GLU A 87 -4.10 15.76 -19.04
N GLY A 88 -2.77 15.62 -19.03
CA GLY A 88 -1.82 16.68 -19.36
C GLY A 88 -1.35 17.53 -18.17
N ASP A 89 -2.07 17.55 -17.05
CA ASP A 89 -1.62 18.27 -15.84
C ASP A 89 -0.30 17.69 -15.32
N LYS A 90 0.52 18.54 -14.70
CA LYS A 90 1.76 18.15 -14.03
C LYS A 90 1.55 18.04 -12.53
N VAL A 91 2.05 16.97 -11.95
CA VAL A 91 2.12 16.75 -10.49
C VAL A 91 3.57 16.53 -10.10
N ASN A 92 4.08 17.37 -9.19
CA ASN A 92 5.45 17.22 -8.69
C ASN A 92 5.48 16.14 -7.60
N VAL A 93 6.34 15.15 -7.77
CA VAL A 93 6.42 13.93 -6.95
C VAL A 93 7.84 13.72 -6.45
N ILE A 94 7.99 13.41 -5.16
CA ILE A 94 9.24 12.89 -4.60
C ILE A 94 9.06 11.39 -4.40
N PHE A 95 9.85 10.57 -5.07
CA PHE A 95 9.80 9.10 -5.00
C PHE A 95 11.08 8.44 -5.54
N PRO A 96 11.32 7.15 -5.32
CA PRO A 96 10.65 6.30 -4.33
C PRO A 96 11.09 6.65 -2.92
N LEU A 97 10.20 6.55 -1.95
CA LEU A 97 10.45 6.85 -0.55
C LEU A 97 10.24 5.61 0.32
N GLY A 98 10.97 5.54 1.42
CA GLY A 98 10.91 4.46 2.38
C GLY A 98 11.55 3.15 1.92
N ASN A 99 11.45 2.14 2.79
CA ASN A 99 11.90 0.77 2.55
C ASN A 99 10.70 -0.10 2.17
N GLY A 100 10.83 -0.87 1.09
CA GLY A 100 9.79 -1.77 0.62
C GLY A 100 9.71 -3.08 1.40
N PHE A 101 8.76 -3.92 1.01
CA PHE A 101 8.65 -5.30 1.50
C PHE A 101 9.87 -6.14 1.11
N ASN A 102 10.33 -6.99 2.02
CA ASN A 102 11.34 -7.98 1.69
C ASN A 102 10.67 -9.14 0.94
N THR A 103 10.99 -9.28 -0.34
CA THR A 103 10.44 -10.30 -1.24
C THR A 103 11.27 -11.58 -1.31
N GLU A 104 12.35 -11.68 -0.54
CA GLU A 104 13.13 -12.91 -0.42
C GLU A 104 12.43 -13.86 0.54
N LEU A 105 12.14 -15.07 0.07
CA LEU A 105 11.42 -16.10 0.82
C LEU A 105 12.36 -17.27 1.11
N ALA A 106 12.27 -17.82 2.32
CA ALA A 106 13.06 -18.98 2.73
C ALA A 106 12.42 -20.32 2.32
N GLU A 107 11.12 -20.32 2.00
CA GLU A 107 10.32 -21.51 1.73
C GLU A 107 9.56 -21.38 0.41
N ASP A 108 9.47 -22.48 -0.30
CA ASP A 108 8.62 -22.62 -1.51
C ASP A 108 7.16 -22.90 -1.11
N LYS A 109 6.53 -21.89 -0.52
CA LYS A 109 5.13 -21.89 -0.10
C LYS A 109 4.43 -20.67 -0.66
N PRO A 110 3.08 -20.70 -0.77
CA PRO A 110 2.33 -19.49 -1.12
C PRO A 110 2.59 -18.36 -0.12
N VAL A 111 2.33 -17.14 -0.55
CA VAL A 111 2.31 -15.96 0.31
C VAL A 111 0.89 -15.42 0.44
N LEU A 112 0.59 -14.74 1.54
CA LEU A 112 -0.69 -14.10 1.77
C LEU A 112 -0.53 -12.59 1.88
N LEU A 113 -1.20 -11.86 1.00
CA LEU A 113 -1.25 -10.41 0.97
C LEU A 113 -2.59 -9.96 1.55
N VAL A 114 -2.57 -9.34 2.73
CA VAL A 114 -3.78 -8.96 3.48
C VAL A 114 -3.95 -7.46 3.47
N GLY A 115 -5.06 -6.98 2.90
CA GLY A 115 -5.33 -5.55 2.77
C GLY A 115 -6.68 -5.12 3.32
N GLY A 116 -6.77 -3.90 3.86
CA GLY A 116 -8.02 -3.32 4.33
C GLY A 116 -8.28 -1.95 3.72
N GLY A 117 -9.44 -1.80 3.05
CA GLY A 117 -9.79 -0.55 2.36
C GLY A 117 -8.71 -0.10 1.37
N VAL A 118 -8.26 1.17 1.44
CA VAL A 118 -7.20 1.68 0.56
C VAL A 118 -5.84 1.03 0.80
N GLY A 119 -5.63 0.36 1.94
CA GLY A 119 -4.40 -0.38 2.24
C GLY A 119 -4.12 -1.53 1.27
N ILE A 120 -5.05 -1.89 0.40
CA ILE A 120 -4.77 -2.82 -0.70
C ILE A 120 -3.81 -2.20 -1.74
N ALA A 121 -3.67 -0.88 -1.80
CA ALA A 121 -2.92 -0.18 -2.83
C ALA A 121 -1.48 -0.69 -3.04
N PRO A 122 -0.61 -0.81 -2.01
CA PRO A 122 0.76 -1.27 -2.20
C PRO A 122 0.87 -2.77 -2.50
N LEU A 123 -0.21 -3.54 -2.33
CA LEU A 123 -0.19 -4.98 -2.45
C LEU A 123 -0.27 -5.47 -3.91
N LEU A 124 -0.77 -4.67 -4.85
CA LEU A 124 -0.83 -5.07 -6.25
C LEU A 124 0.58 -5.19 -6.85
N HIS A 125 1.38 -4.14 -6.73
CA HIS A 125 2.76 -4.17 -7.22
C HIS A 125 3.58 -5.26 -6.53
N LEU A 126 3.41 -5.44 -5.22
CA LEU A 126 4.04 -6.54 -4.48
C LEU A 126 3.65 -7.91 -5.05
N GLY A 127 2.36 -8.12 -5.28
CA GLY A 127 1.87 -9.37 -5.85
C GLY A 127 2.46 -9.65 -7.25
N ARG A 128 2.53 -8.64 -8.12
CA ARG A 128 3.15 -8.77 -9.44
C ARG A 128 4.63 -9.16 -9.35
N VAL A 129 5.39 -8.51 -8.46
CA VAL A 129 6.81 -8.81 -8.26
C VAL A 129 7.00 -10.23 -7.72
N LEU A 130 6.17 -10.68 -6.77
CA LEU A 130 6.25 -12.04 -6.24
C LEU A 130 5.83 -13.08 -7.28
N ALA A 131 4.75 -12.85 -8.01
CA ALA A 131 4.29 -13.73 -9.08
C ALA A 131 5.33 -13.84 -10.23
N SER A 132 6.02 -12.76 -10.58
CA SER A 132 7.10 -12.81 -11.59
C SER A 132 8.31 -13.63 -11.16
N LYS A 133 8.49 -13.85 -9.85
CA LYS A 133 9.48 -14.76 -9.26
C LYS A 133 8.96 -16.21 -9.14
N GLY A 134 7.75 -16.52 -9.66
CA GLY A 134 7.13 -17.84 -9.58
C GLY A 134 6.43 -18.15 -8.25
N VAL A 135 6.30 -17.17 -7.35
CA VAL A 135 5.64 -17.36 -6.06
C VAL A 135 4.12 -17.38 -6.23
N LYS A 136 3.45 -18.35 -5.64
CA LYS A 136 1.98 -18.40 -5.59
C LYS A 136 1.46 -17.33 -4.63
N VAL A 137 0.65 -16.40 -5.16
CA VAL A 137 0.12 -15.25 -4.41
C VAL A 137 -1.36 -15.44 -4.09
N HIS A 138 -1.72 -15.25 -2.83
CA HIS A 138 -3.10 -15.14 -2.38
C HIS A 138 -3.33 -13.75 -1.81
N PHE A 139 -4.49 -13.17 -2.11
CA PHE A 139 -4.96 -11.92 -1.54
C PHE A 139 -6.14 -12.17 -0.61
N LEU A 140 -6.13 -11.58 0.58
CA LEU A 140 -7.27 -11.53 1.49
C LEU A 140 -7.60 -10.06 1.75
N LEU A 141 -8.70 -9.59 1.19
CA LEU A 141 -9.04 -8.18 1.12
C LEU A 141 -10.32 -7.89 1.90
N GLY A 142 -10.21 -6.99 2.88
CA GLY A 142 -11.30 -6.62 3.77
C GLY A 142 -11.88 -5.26 3.43
N PHE A 143 -13.20 -5.17 3.42
CA PHE A 143 -13.97 -3.95 3.19
C PHE A 143 -15.11 -3.83 4.20
N ARG A 144 -15.74 -2.66 4.31
CA ARG A 144 -16.91 -2.49 5.17
C ARG A 144 -18.15 -3.13 4.57
N SER A 145 -18.35 -2.92 3.28
CA SER A 145 -19.49 -3.40 2.51
C SER A 145 -19.12 -3.62 1.04
N ASN A 146 -20.02 -4.23 0.27
CA ASN A 146 -19.87 -4.35 -1.18
C ASN A 146 -19.66 -2.98 -1.88
N ALA A 147 -20.30 -1.92 -1.39
CA ALA A 147 -20.18 -0.57 -1.96
C ALA A 147 -18.75 0.02 -1.81
N ASP A 148 -17.95 -0.51 -0.90
CA ASP A 148 -16.57 -0.08 -0.63
C ASP A 148 -15.52 -0.91 -1.38
N ILE A 149 -15.94 -1.99 -2.07
CA ILE A 149 -15.02 -2.87 -2.79
C ILE A 149 -14.39 -2.10 -3.95
N LEU A 150 -13.07 -2.08 -3.96
CA LEU A 150 -12.28 -1.49 -5.02
C LEU A 150 -12.18 -2.45 -6.23
N PRO A 151 -11.87 -1.97 -7.44
CA PRO A 151 -11.70 -2.85 -8.60
C PRO A 151 -10.61 -3.89 -8.39
N LEU A 152 -10.96 -5.18 -8.43
CA LEU A 152 -10.07 -6.29 -8.09
C LEU A 152 -9.57 -7.08 -9.32
N ASN A 153 -9.90 -6.68 -10.54
CA ASN A 153 -9.51 -7.42 -11.74
C ASN A 153 -7.99 -7.61 -11.85
N ALA A 154 -7.22 -6.54 -11.62
CA ALA A 154 -5.76 -6.62 -11.65
C ALA A 154 -5.17 -7.56 -10.57
N TYR A 155 -5.82 -7.66 -9.41
CA TYR A 155 -5.42 -8.61 -8.35
C TYR A 155 -5.72 -10.05 -8.74
N LYS A 156 -6.90 -10.31 -9.37
CA LYS A 156 -7.31 -11.63 -9.85
C LYS A 156 -6.43 -12.15 -10.99
N GLU A 157 -5.82 -11.26 -11.76
CA GLU A 157 -4.82 -11.63 -12.78
C GLU A 157 -3.50 -12.11 -12.16
N VAL A 158 -3.18 -11.66 -10.95
CA VAL A 158 -1.93 -11.97 -10.25
C VAL A 158 -2.04 -13.20 -9.37
N GLY A 159 -3.19 -13.39 -8.70
CA GLY A 159 -3.36 -14.48 -7.76
C GLY A 159 -4.81 -14.69 -7.32
N GLU A 160 -5.00 -15.64 -6.43
CA GLU A 160 -6.31 -15.95 -5.87
C GLU A 160 -6.76 -14.85 -4.90
N VAL A 161 -8.00 -14.38 -5.03
CA VAL A 161 -8.54 -13.26 -4.24
C VAL A 161 -9.70 -13.74 -3.37
N PHE A 162 -9.54 -13.60 -2.06
CA PHE A 162 -10.56 -13.79 -1.04
C PHE A 162 -11.03 -12.44 -0.53
N ILE A 163 -12.33 -12.31 -0.26
CA ILE A 163 -12.95 -11.05 0.17
C ILE A 163 -13.69 -11.28 1.48
N THR A 164 -13.57 -10.32 2.39
CA THR A 164 -14.44 -10.21 3.56
C THR A 164 -15.12 -8.85 3.55
N THR A 165 -16.39 -8.80 3.96
CA THR A 165 -17.09 -7.55 4.28
C THR A 165 -17.63 -7.60 5.70
N GLU A 166 -17.50 -6.48 6.43
CA GLU A 166 -17.95 -6.42 7.83
C GLU A 166 -19.44 -6.74 7.95
N ASP A 167 -20.25 -6.28 6.99
CA ASP A 167 -21.70 -6.48 6.94
C ASP A 167 -22.14 -7.82 6.29
N GLY A 168 -21.21 -8.50 5.58
CA GLY A 168 -21.48 -9.76 4.89
C GLY A 168 -22.20 -9.60 3.55
N THR A 169 -22.15 -8.41 2.93
CA THR A 169 -22.80 -8.14 1.64
C THR A 169 -22.03 -8.73 0.45
N GLU A 170 -20.74 -9.06 0.62
CA GLU A 170 -19.92 -9.75 -0.37
C GLU A 170 -18.82 -10.55 0.32
N GLY A 171 -18.50 -11.74 -0.18
CA GLY A 171 -17.51 -12.64 0.40
C GLY A 171 -17.90 -13.15 1.80
N ASP A 172 -16.91 -13.48 2.62
CA ASP A 172 -17.14 -13.93 3.99
C ASP A 172 -17.50 -12.74 4.90
N LYS A 173 -18.47 -12.93 5.80
CA LYS A 173 -18.87 -11.91 6.76
C LYS A 173 -17.83 -11.72 7.86
N GLY A 174 -17.41 -10.49 8.11
CA GLY A 174 -16.53 -10.10 9.21
C GLY A 174 -15.20 -9.51 8.76
N PHE A 175 -14.21 -9.59 9.64
CA PHE A 175 -12.88 -9.06 9.39
C PHE A 175 -11.97 -10.09 8.70
N VAL A 176 -10.88 -9.64 8.10
CA VAL A 176 -9.88 -10.53 7.47
C VAL A 176 -9.37 -11.62 8.41
N THR A 177 -9.34 -11.38 9.72
CA THR A 177 -8.94 -12.36 10.72
C THR A 177 -10.00 -13.41 11.04
N ASN A 178 -11.24 -13.26 10.56
CA ASN A 178 -12.32 -14.21 10.74
C ASN A 178 -12.47 -15.21 9.56
N HIS A 179 -11.77 -14.95 8.44
CA HIS A 179 -11.88 -15.78 7.25
C HIS A 179 -11.42 -17.22 7.51
N ASN A 180 -12.10 -18.18 6.93
CA ASN A 180 -11.87 -19.62 7.13
C ASN A 180 -10.51 -20.12 6.62
N LEU A 181 -9.85 -19.38 5.72
CA LEU A 181 -8.51 -19.73 5.22
C LEU A 181 -7.48 -19.92 6.34
N TRP A 182 -7.70 -19.29 7.51
CA TRP A 182 -6.81 -19.42 8.65
C TRP A 182 -6.80 -20.83 9.25
N ASN A 183 -7.83 -21.65 9.00
CA ASN A 183 -7.91 -23.03 9.49
C ASN A 183 -6.86 -23.94 8.84
N SER A 184 -6.48 -23.64 7.59
CA SER A 184 -5.50 -24.39 6.80
C SER A 184 -4.30 -23.53 6.37
N ALA A 185 -4.07 -22.39 7.05
CA ALA A 185 -3.02 -21.46 6.67
C ALA A 185 -1.62 -22.09 6.73
N ASN A 186 -0.96 -22.15 5.57
CA ASN A 186 0.41 -22.61 5.40
C ASN A 186 1.12 -21.72 4.39
N TYR A 187 1.54 -20.55 4.85
CA TYR A 187 2.17 -19.50 4.04
C TYR A 187 3.62 -19.29 4.43
N ALA A 188 4.48 -19.01 3.44
CA ALA A 188 5.87 -18.63 3.68
C ALA A 188 5.95 -17.29 4.43
N ARG A 189 5.06 -16.35 4.08
CA ARG A 189 5.00 -15.02 4.69
C ARG A 189 3.64 -14.36 4.49
N ILE A 190 3.26 -13.53 5.44
CA ILE A 190 2.13 -12.61 5.35
C ILE A 190 2.67 -11.20 5.10
N PHE A 191 2.07 -10.49 4.16
CA PHE A 191 2.29 -9.07 3.90
C PHE A 191 1.00 -8.31 4.13
N SER A 192 1.04 -7.19 4.83
CA SER A 192 -0.19 -6.47 5.12
C SER A 192 -0.05 -4.96 5.04
N CYS A 193 -1.14 -4.30 4.63
CA CYS A 193 -1.32 -2.87 4.75
C CYS A 193 -2.81 -2.56 4.97
N GLY A 194 -3.10 -1.58 5.82
CA GLY A 194 -4.46 -1.15 6.15
C GLY A 194 -4.57 -0.54 7.53
N PRO A 195 -5.79 -0.45 8.07
CA PRO A 195 -6.03 0.14 9.38
C PRO A 195 -5.19 -0.52 10.49
N THR A 196 -4.62 0.29 11.37
CA THR A 196 -3.79 -0.19 12.49
C THR A 196 -4.47 -1.28 13.34
N PRO A 197 -5.78 -1.20 13.67
CA PRO A 197 -6.44 -2.27 14.40
C PRO A 197 -6.44 -3.61 13.64
N MET A 198 -6.62 -3.58 12.31
CA MET A 198 -6.56 -4.77 11.45
C MET A 198 -5.16 -5.39 11.49
N MET A 199 -4.11 -4.58 11.28
CA MET A 199 -2.73 -5.06 11.29
C MET A 199 -2.33 -5.64 12.66
N LYS A 200 -2.77 -5.03 13.77
CA LYS A 200 -2.55 -5.57 15.13
C LYS A 200 -3.25 -6.91 15.35
N ALA A 201 -4.49 -7.04 14.89
CA ALA A 201 -5.22 -8.31 14.99
C ALA A 201 -4.55 -9.39 14.13
N LEU A 202 -4.13 -9.02 12.92
CA LEU A 202 -3.39 -9.92 12.03
C LEU A 202 -2.04 -10.36 12.61
N ALA A 203 -1.32 -9.46 13.28
CA ALA A 203 -0.05 -9.80 13.95
C ALA A 203 -0.23 -10.89 15.03
N LYS A 204 -1.35 -10.88 15.77
CA LYS A 204 -1.68 -11.95 16.72
C LYS A 204 -1.88 -13.28 16.00
N VAL A 205 -2.69 -13.30 14.93
CA VAL A 205 -2.94 -14.51 14.12
C VAL A 205 -1.62 -15.04 13.53
N ALA A 206 -0.76 -14.17 13.01
CA ALA A 206 0.53 -14.55 12.44
C ALA A 206 1.44 -15.21 13.49
N ARG A 207 1.50 -14.66 14.71
CA ARG A 207 2.27 -15.24 15.83
C ARG A 207 1.71 -16.59 16.26
N GLU A 208 0.39 -16.71 16.43
CA GLU A 208 -0.28 -17.97 16.78
C GLU A 208 -0.02 -19.08 15.75
N LYS A 209 0.07 -18.70 14.47
CA LYS A 209 0.36 -19.63 13.35
C LYS A 209 1.85 -19.82 13.08
N ASN A 210 2.72 -19.07 13.80
CA ASN A 210 4.17 -19.05 13.57
C ASN A 210 4.54 -18.73 12.10
N ILE A 211 3.84 -17.75 11.51
CA ILE A 211 4.08 -17.28 10.14
C ILE A 211 4.75 -15.90 10.21
N ASP A 212 5.86 -15.73 9.49
CA ASP A 212 6.52 -14.42 9.35
C ASP A 212 5.56 -13.39 8.73
N CYS A 213 5.56 -12.18 9.28
CA CYS A 213 4.61 -11.16 8.86
C CYS A 213 5.25 -9.77 8.79
N GLN A 214 5.07 -9.11 7.66
CA GLN A 214 5.47 -7.72 7.43
C GLN A 214 4.24 -6.84 7.25
N VAL A 215 4.26 -5.66 7.86
CA VAL A 215 3.19 -4.68 7.80
C VAL A 215 3.70 -3.33 7.30
N SER A 216 2.94 -2.68 6.43
CA SER A 216 3.22 -1.32 5.96
C SER A 216 2.42 -0.33 6.79
N LEU A 217 3.10 0.52 7.55
CA LEU A 217 2.47 1.51 8.44
C LEU A 217 2.09 2.78 7.69
N GLU A 218 0.95 3.35 8.07
CA GLU A 218 0.43 4.64 7.58
C GLU A 218 0.48 5.68 8.72
N ASN A 219 1.61 6.37 8.87
CA ASN A 219 1.72 7.46 9.82
C ASN A 219 1.52 8.82 9.12
N LYS A 220 1.09 9.83 9.89
CA LYS A 220 1.10 11.21 9.41
C LYS A 220 2.52 11.61 9.05
N MET A 221 2.70 12.21 7.87
CA MET A 221 4.00 12.65 7.37
C MET A 221 3.98 14.14 7.02
N ALA A 222 5.13 14.79 7.19
CA ALA A 222 5.32 16.16 6.74
C ALA A 222 6.42 16.25 5.68
N CYS A 223 7.63 15.71 5.93
CA CYS A 223 8.74 15.82 5.00
C CYS A 223 8.99 14.59 4.11
N GLY A 224 8.56 13.41 4.53
CA GLY A 224 8.79 12.13 3.82
C GLY A 224 10.26 11.68 3.71
N VAL A 225 11.21 12.42 4.31
CA VAL A 225 12.65 12.23 4.10
C VAL A 225 13.47 12.12 5.40
N GLY A 226 12.81 11.96 6.55
CA GLY A 226 13.45 11.73 7.84
C GLY A 226 13.88 12.99 8.60
N ALA A 227 13.60 14.18 8.10
CA ALA A 227 14.11 15.42 8.71
C ALA A 227 13.24 15.97 9.85
N CYS A 228 11.90 15.80 9.79
CA CYS A 228 10.96 16.47 10.70
C CYS A 228 10.50 15.62 11.89
N LEU A 229 10.77 14.31 11.90
CA LEU A 229 10.39 13.34 12.91
C LEU A 229 8.86 13.23 13.15
N CYS A 230 8.03 13.75 12.24
CA CYS A 230 6.56 13.72 12.37
C CYS A 230 5.99 12.29 12.31
N CYS A 231 6.62 11.41 11.52
CA CYS A 231 6.16 10.05 11.28
C CYS A 231 6.77 8.99 12.20
N VAL A 232 7.32 9.40 13.35
CA VAL A 232 7.96 8.48 14.31
C VAL A 232 6.96 7.45 14.82
N THR A 233 7.40 6.20 14.85
CA THR A 233 6.71 5.07 15.49
C THR A 233 7.61 4.41 16.53
N GLN A 234 7.01 3.84 17.56
CA GLN A 234 7.72 3.09 18.59
C GLN A 234 7.99 1.66 18.09
N THR A 235 9.21 1.18 18.29
CA THR A 235 9.64 -0.20 18.07
C THR A 235 10.30 -0.76 19.32
N HIS A 236 10.58 -2.06 19.34
CA HIS A 236 11.35 -2.66 20.44
C HIS A 236 12.79 -2.14 20.55
N GLU A 237 13.34 -1.63 19.45
CA GLU A 237 14.69 -1.04 19.38
C GLU A 237 14.70 0.48 19.56
N GLY A 238 13.56 1.08 19.96
CA GLY A 238 13.40 2.53 20.12
C GLY A 238 12.50 3.15 19.05
N HIS A 239 12.67 4.44 18.82
CA HIS A 239 11.84 5.20 17.87
C HIS A 239 12.45 5.15 16.46
N LYS A 240 11.62 4.79 15.48
CA LYS A 240 12.00 4.77 14.05
C LYS A 240 11.10 5.69 13.23
N CYS A 241 11.63 6.31 12.20
CA CYS A 241 10.87 7.15 11.27
C CYS A 241 10.24 6.29 10.18
N VAL A 242 8.90 6.25 10.09
CA VAL A 242 8.19 5.47 9.08
C VAL A 242 8.60 5.84 7.65
N CYS A 243 8.96 7.10 7.39
CA CYS A 243 9.36 7.54 6.05
C CYS A 243 10.79 7.13 5.62
N THR A 244 11.65 6.70 6.54
CA THR A 244 13.05 6.32 6.22
C THR A 244 13.41 4.92 6.69
N ASP A 245 12.93 4.50 7.86
CA ASP A 245 13.17 3.18 8.41
C ASP A 245 12.08 2.18 7.97
N GLY A 246 10.84 2.67 7.79
CA GLY A 246 9.70 2.00 7.20
C GLY A 246 9.45 2.42 5.74
N PRO A 247 8.19 2.38 5.25
CA PRO A 247 6.97 2.11 6.00
C PRO A 247 6.77 0.65 6.41
N VAL A 248 7.54 -0.26 5.84
CA VAL A 248 7.42 -1.70 6.10
C VAL A 248 8.26 -2.10 7.31
N PHE A 249 7.63 -2.78 8.25
CA PHE A 249 8.24 -3.35 9.45
C PHE A 249 7.84 -4.82 9.61
N ASN A 250 8.72 -5.63 10.19
CA ASN A 250 8.33 -6.93 10.69
C ASN A 250 7.50 -6.76 11.97
N ILE A 251 6.46 -7.56 12.17
CA ILE A 251 5.62 -7.49 13.38
C ILE A 251 6.42 -7.71 14.67
N ASN A 252 7.56 -8.38 14.59
CA ASN A 252 8.46 -8.62 15.72
C ASN A 252 9.28 -7.38 16.13
N GLU A 253 9.31 -6.35 15.27
CA GLU A 253 9.92 -5.05 15.61
C GLU A 253 8.94 -4.16 16.39
N LEU A 254 7.63 -4.44 16.30
CA LEU A 254 6.56 -3.57 16.79
C LEU A 254 6.01 -4.02 18.15
N PRO A 255 5.74 -3.09 19.08
CA PRO A 255 5.22 -3.41 20.41
C PRO A 255 3.70 -3.66 20.39
N TRP A 256 3.28 -4.66 19.62
CA TRP A 256 1.87 -5.01 19.39
C TRP A 256 1.48 -6.35 20.01
#